data_06206cd086b55cad3c12b23e4906a978
#
_entry.id   06206cd086b55cad3c12b23e4906a978
#
_cell.length_a   1.000
_cell.length_b   1.000
_cell.length_c   1.000
_cell.angle_alpha   90.00
_cell.angle_beta   90.00
_cell.angle_gamma   90.00
#
_symmetry.space_group_name_H-M   'P 1'
#
loop_
_entity.id
_entity.type
_entity.pdbx_description
1 polymer ?
#
loop_
_entity_poly.entity_id
_entity_poly.type
_entity_poly.pdbx_seq_one_letter_code
_entity_poly.pdbx_strand_id
1 'polypeptide(L)'
;MNLDTQNLPPEVAAYIRSLEQEKQRLEQRKQQLEQEKQLLEKQLVKMQSLNEQLVQMRKRMFGQSSEQIQYVDAQQLDFFNEAEACSDASAPEPGKTTPVKAHTRKAKRTKEELTEGLEHKKVVCELPEQEQICAKCGSTMVRIGEKFVRSELVIVPAQVYVVDYYAASYKCAHCEAQTGESYIRQAEAPVPVMKKSMAAPSTVAYVMQEKFQNGVPLYRQEAYWKGQGVDLRRNTMANWVIRSARWFKPLYEQLRRELLRQDIVNVDETRVHVLKEDGRESSQMSQMWVFCSAEKKIALYQYSPSRSGRVAKEMLQGFSGYTQTDGYSGYNCLDSVTHVGCWAHARRKWVECFVDGKPVQGSRSEAAF
;
A
#
# COMPACT_ATOMS: atom_id res chain seq x y z
N MET A 1 69.49 -13.98 29.76
CA MET A 1 70.76 -14.14 30.56
C MET A 1 71.13 -15.59 30.46
N ASN A 2 72.19 -15.93 29.69
CA ASN A 2 72.78 -17.28 29.73
C ASN A 2 73.60 -17.36 30.96
N LEU A 3 73.14 -18.11 31.95
CA LEU A 3 73.95 -18.43 33.10
C LEU A 3 75.04 -19.41 32.65
N ASP A 4 76.30 -19.03 32.89
CA ASP A 4 77.44 -19.83 32.53
C ASP A 4 77.48 -21.02 33.47
N THR A 5 77.06 -22.19 33.00
CA THR A 5 76.86 -23.40 33.82
C THR A 5 78.12 -24.22 33.97
N GLN A 6 79.31 -23.73 33.47
CA GLN A 6 80.57 -24.51 33.49
C GLN A 6 81.27 -24.53 34.85
N ASN A 7 80.89 -23.65 35.82
CA ASN A 7 81.56 -23.52 37.11
C ASN A 7 80.65 -23.89 38.31
N LEU A 8 79.51 -24.55 38.07
CA LEU A 8 78.58 -24.93 39.18
C LEU A 8 78.78 -26.35 39.67
N PRO A 9 78.50 -26.63 40.96
CA PRO A 9 78.49 -27.99 41.47
C PRO A 9 77.60 -28.90 40.61
N PRO A 10 78.01 -30.18 40.38
CA PRO A 10 77.33 -31.09 39.48
C PRO A 10 75.82 -31.30 39.79
N GLU A 11 75.48 -31.25 41.08
CA GLU A 11 74.08 -31.37 41.57
C GLU A 11 73.21 -30.16 41.17
N VAL A 12 73.77 -28.94 41.24
CA VAL A 12 73.09 -27.70 40.85
C VAL A 12 72.93 -27.63 39.34
N ALA A 13 73.94 -28.04 38.57
CA ALA A 13 73.87 -28.10 37.10
C ALA A 13 72.81 -29.14 36.59
N ALA A 14 72.63 -30.25 37.30
CA ALA A 14 71.63 -31.26 37.06
C ALA A 14 70.20 -30.71 37.34
N TYR A 15 70.04 -29.97 38.41
CA TYR A 15 68.75 -29.32 38.76
C TYR A 15 68.36 -28.24 37.79
N ILE A 16 69.30 -27.37 37.36
CA ILE A 16 69.03 -26.37 36.35
C ILE A 16 68.58 -27.01 35.05
N ARG A 17 69.24 -28.07 34.55
CA ARG A 17 68.80 -28.81 33.35
C ARG A 17 67.40 -29.40 33.49
N SER A 18 67.04 -29.92 34.66
CA SER A 18 65.69 -30.43 34.90
C SER A 18 64.63 -29.30 34.83
N LEU A 19 64.94 -28.12 35.40
CA LEU A 19 64.08 -26.95 35.32
C LEU A 19 63.91 -26.41 33.89
N GLU A 20 65.00 -26.41 33.10
CA GLU A 20 64.95 -26.02 31.68
C GLU A 20 64.12 -27.02 30.88
N GLN A 21 64.23 -28.31 31.11
CA GLN A 21 63.40 -29.34 30.49
C GLN A 21 61.92 -29.16 30.87
N GLU A 22 61.65 -28.92 32.17
CA GLU A 22 60.27 -28.66 32.56
C GLU A 22 59.71 -27.39 32.01
N LYS A 23 60.48 -26.30 31.95
CA LYS A 23 60.09 -25.06 31.26
C LYS A 23 59.77 -25.29 29.77
N GLN A 24 60.60 -26.01 29.07
CA GLN A 24 60.37 -26.34 27.65
C GLN A 24 59.08 -27.17 27.48
N ARG A 25 58.84 -28.13 28.38
CA ARG A 25 57.61 -28.94 28.40
C ARG A 25 56.36 -28.08 28.64
N LEU A 26 56.44 -27.13 29.57
CA LEU A 26 55.34 -26.19 29.88
C LEU A 26 55.10 -25.24 28.71
N GLU A 27 56.11 -24.74 28.08
CA GLU A 27 55.98 -23.87 26.87
C GLU A 27 55.34 -24.63 25.70
N GLN A 28 55.73 -25.89 25.46
CA GLN A 28 55.10 -26.75 24.46
C GLN A 28 53.64 -27.00 24.79
N ARG A 29 53.33 -27.28 26.06
CA ARG A 29 51.96 -27.51 26.52
C ARG A 29 51.12 -26.26 26.39
N LYS A 30 51.67 -25.08 26.71
CA LYS A 30 51.01 -23.79 26.51
C LYS A 30 50.65 -23.55 25.03
N GLN A 31 51.62 -23.82 24.13
CA GLN A 31 51.36 -23.69 22.69
C GLN A 31 50.28 -24.64 22.20
N GLN A 32 50.25 -25.88 22.66
CA GLN A 32 49.21 -26.85 22.34
C GLN A 32 47.81 -26.37 22.81
N LEU A 33 47.72 -25.89 24.05
CA LEU A 33 46.47 -25.37 24.62
C LEU A 33 46.00 -24.11 23.87
N GLU A 34 46.90 -23.26 23.42
CA GLU A 34 46.57 -22.07 22.61
C GLU A 34 46.00 -22.44 21.24
N GLN A 35 46.58 -23.48 20.60
CA GLN A 35 46.06 -24.01 19.33
C GLN A 35 44.69 -24.68 19.54
N GLU A 36 44.51 -25.47 20.56
CA GLU A 36 43.25 -26.12 20.92
C GLU A 36 42.15 -25.07 21.21
N LYS A 37 42.49 -24.02 21.96
CA LYS A 37 41.60 -22.88 22.22
C LYS A 37 41.16 -22.21 20.95
N GLN A 38 42.06 -21.89 20.02
CA GLN A 38 41.73 -21.29 18.76
C GLN A 38 40.81 -22.18 17.88
N LEU A 39 41.04 -23.50 17.92
CA LEU A 39 40.20 -24.46 17.22
C LEU A 39 38.77 -24.50 17.80
N LEU A 40 38.66 -24.52 19.13
CA LEU A 40 37.38 -24.50 19.84
C LEU A 40 36.63 -23.20 19.62
N GLU A 41 37.29 -22.03 19.59
CA GLU A 41 36.68 -20.74 19.26
C GLU A 41 36.11 -20.73 17.84
N LYS A 42 36.84 -21.28 16.85
CA LYS A 42 36.32 -21.43 15.48
C LYS A 42 35.11 -22.37 15.41
N GLN A 43 35.13 -23.48 16.17
CA GLN A 43 33.98 -24.37 16.22
C GLN A 43 32.76 -23.72 16.88
N LEU A 44 32.95 -22.92 17.93
CA LEU A 44 31.89 -22.19 18.63
C LEU A 44 31.21 -21.22 17.69
N VAL A 45 31.98 -20.41 16.94
CA VAL A 45 31.45 -19.47 15.96
C VAL A 45 30.63 -20.21 14.88
N LYS A 46 31.13 -21.36 14.41
CA LYS A 46 30.40 -22.18 13.43
C LYS A 46 29.08 -22.72 13.98
N MET A 47 29.09 -23.22 15.23
CA MET A 47 27.87 -23.70 15.90
C MET A 47 26.83 -22.58 16.12
N GLN A 48 27.29 -21.40 16.54
CA GLN A 48 26.41 -20.23 16.68
C GLN A 48 25.73 -19.89 15.36
N SER A 49 26.47 -19.83 14.23
CA SER A 49 25.92 -19.58 12.90
C SER A 49 24.91 -20.66 12.48
N LEU A 50 25.17 -21.93 12.75
CA LEU A 50 24.24 -23.02 12.45
C LEU A 50 22.96 -22.93 13.29
N ASN A 51 23.06 -22.59 14.55
CA ASN A 51 21.89 -22.40 15.40
C ASN A 51 21.01 -21.25 14.93
N GLU A 52 21.63 -20.11 14.57
CA GLU A 52 20.89 -19.00 13.96
C GLU A 52 20.16 -19.42 12.67
N GLN A 53 20.81 -20.17 11.79
CA GLN A 53 20.19 -20.69 10.57
C GLN A 53 19.01 -21.63 10.86
N LEU A 54 19.14 -22.50 11.85
CA LEU A 54 18.05 -23.39 12.27
C LEU A 54 16.85 -22.63 12.82
N VAL A 55 17.07 -21.60 13.64
CA VAL A 55 15.99 -20.74 14.16
C VAL A 55 15.29 -20.00 13.02
N GLN A 56 16.06 -19.45 12.07
CA GLN A 56 15.48 -18.77 10.89
C GLN A 56 14.68 -19.75 10.00
N MET A 57 15.21 -20.95 9.76
CA MET A 57 14.48 -21.99 9.01
C MET A 57 13.19 -22.39 9.72
N ARG A 58 13.23 -22.61 11.04
CA ARG A 58 12.04 -22.93 11.84
C ARG A 58 10.99 -21.83 11.75
N LYS A 59 11.38 -20.55 11.85
CA LYS A 59 10.47 -19.42 11.69
C LYS A 59 9.88 -19.33 10.28
N ARG A 60 10.67 -19.61 9.23
CA ARG A 60 10.16 -19.63 7.84
C ARG A 60 9.16 -20.76 7.59
N MET A 61 9.32 -21.92 8.25
CA MET A 61 8.42 -23.06 8.09
C MET A 61 7.17 -22.99 8.98
N PHE A 62 7.28 -22.44 10.20
CA PHE A 62 6.23 -22.50 11.20
C PHE A 62 5.89 -21.15 11.83
N GLY A 63 6.58 -20.07 11.48
CA GLY A 63 6.31 -18.73 12.00
C GLY A 63 5.20 -18.03 11.26
N GLN A 64 4.51 -17.11 11.93
CA GLN A 64 3.55 -16.22 11.29
C GLN A 64 4.24 -15.39 10.18
N SER A 65 3.66 -15.33 9.01
CA SER A 65 4.18 -14.60 7.86
C SER A 65 3.93 -13.08 7.92
N SER A 66 3.32 -12.59 9.01
CA SER A 66 2.98 -11.18 9.21
C SER A 66 4.16 -10.40 9.80
N GLU A 67 4.47 -9.27 9.20
CA GLU A 67 5.52 -8.33 9.64
C GLU A 67 5.09 -7.45 10.82
N GLN A 68 3.94 -7.70 11.41
CA GLN A 68 3.43 -6.90 12.52
C GLN A 68 4.35 -7.06 13.75
N ILE A 69 4.97 -5.97 14.10
CA ILE A 69 5.59 -5.79 15.41
C ILE A 69 4.44 -5.87 16.41
N GLN A 70 4.44 -6.90 17.25
CA GLN A 70 3.56 -6.96 18.42
C GLN A 70 4.00 -5.86 19.41
N TYR A 71 3.60 -4.62 19.16
CA TYR A 71 3.32 -3.71 20.24
C TYR A 71 1.97 -4.18 20.77
N VAL A 72 2.04 -5.02 21.78
CA VAL A 72 0.86 -5.43 22.56
C VAL A 72 0.42 -4.22 23.37
N ASP A 73 -0.34 -3.35 22.72
CA ASP A 73 -1.36 -2.60 23.42
C ASP A 73 -2.64 -3.44 23.29
N ALA A 74 -3.03 -4.10 24.39
CA ALA A 74 -4.07 -5.11 24.42
C ALA A 74 -5.50 -4.58 24.13
N GLN A 75 -5.63 -3.39 23.52
CA GLN A 75 -6.90 -2.74 23.20
C GLN A 75 -7.05 -2.34 21.73
N GLN A 76 -6.06 -2.55 20.88
CA GLN A 76 -6.21 -2.29 19.46
C GLN A 76 -6.65 -3.57 18.74
N LEU A 77 -7.97 -3.70 18.55
CA LEU A 77 -8.57 -4.76 17.73
C LEU A 77 -7.99 -4.65 16.30
N ASP A 78 -7.30 -5.70 15.87
CA ASP A 78 -6.75 -5.86 14.52
C ASP A 78 -7.88 -5.99 13.48
N PHE A 79 -8.41 -4.86 13.03
CA PHE A 79 -9.45 -4.84 11.98
C PHE A 79 -8.96 -5.32 10.60
N PHE A 80 -7.67 -5.49 10.41
CA PHE A 80 -7.09 -5.87 9.12
C PHE A 80 -6.69 -7.35 9.01
N ASN A 81 -6.69 -8.10 10.10
CA ASN A 81 -6.16 -9.47 10.15
C ASN A 81 -7.23 -10.56 9.98
N GLU A 82 -8.52 -10.24 9.95
CA GLU A 82 -9.56 -11.28 9.85
C GLU A 82 -9.48 -12.09 8.54
N ALA A 83 -9.09 -11.46 7.42
CA ALA A 83 -8.97 -12.16 6.15
C ALA A 83 -7.66 -12.96 6.04
N GLU A 84 -6.56 -12.51 6.69
CA GLU A 84 -5.28 -13.19 6.70
C GLU A 84 -5.18 -14.25 7.80
N ALA A 85 -5.81 -14.01 8.96
CA ALA A 85 -5.89 -15.00 10.04
C ALA A 85 -6.80 -16.19 9.71
N CYS A 86 -7.78 -16.00 8.81
CA CYS A 86 -8.65 -17.05 8.27
C CYS A 86 -8.14 -17.67 6.97
N SER A 87 -7.03 -17.19 6.40
CA SER A 87 -6.44 -17.81 5.22
C SER A 87 -5.65 -19.04 5.65
N ASP A 88 -6.22 -20.20 5.42
CA ASP A 88 -5.48 -21.46 5.52
C ASP A 88 -4.46 -21.53 4.37
N ALA A 89 -3.18 -21.32 4.72
CA ALA A 89 -2.09 -21.39 3.74
C ALA A 89 -1.92 -22.81 3.13
N SER A 90 -2.59 -23.80 3.68
CA SER A 90 -2.63 -25.18 3.20
C SER A 90 -3.91 -25.54 2.44
N ALA A 91 -4.88 -24.60 2.37
CA ALA A 91 -6.09 -24.82 1.60
C ALA A 91 -5.73 -25.02 0.12
N PRO A 92 -6.09 -26.17 -0.49
CA PRO A 92 -5.83 -26.38 -1.90
C PRO A 92 -6.57 -25.28 -2.68
N GLU A 93 -5.84 -24.57 -3.55
CA GLU A 93 -6.46 -23.66 -4.51
C GLU A 93 -7.57 -24.40 -5.25
N PRO A 94 -8.75 -23.74 -5.47
CA PRO A 94 -9.86 -24.37 -6.15
C PRO A 94 -9.38 -24.87 -7.51
N GLY A 95 -9.20 -26.18 -7.62
CA GLY A 95 -8.82 -26.83 -8.84
C GLY A 95 -9.79 -26.46 -9.95
N LYS A 96 -9.24 -26.18 -11.13
CA LYS A 96 -9.88 -25.92 -12.41
C LYS A 96 -11.30 -25.39 -12.35
N THR A 97 -11.44 -24.12 -12.73
CA THR A 97 -12.71 -23.42 -12.90
C THR A 97 -13.81 -24.33 -13.41
N THR A 98 -14.79 -24.62 -12.57
CA THR A 98 -16.04 -25.26 -13.01
C THR A 98 -16.66 -24.35 -14.08
N PRO A 99 -17.02 -24.82 -15.28
CA PRO A 99 -17.67 -24.00 -16.28
C PRO A 99 -18.95 -23.43 -15.66
N VAL A 100 -18.96 -22.13 -15.42
CA VAL A 100 -20.12 -21.43 -14.90
C VAL A 100 -21.20 -21.52 -15.97
N LYS A 101 -22.30 -22.23 -15.67
CA LYS A 101 -23.49 -22.26 -16.55
C LYS A 101 -23.85 -20.83 -16.90
N ALA A 102 -24.13 -20.58 -18.18
CA ALA A 102 -24.55 -19.30 -18.70
C ALA A 102 -25.63 -18.70 -17.79
N HIS A 103 -25.28 -17.65 -17.04
CA HIS A 103 -26.27 -16.93 -16.23
C HIS A 103 -27.05 -16.02 -17.18
N THR A 104 -28.35 -16.21 -17.25
CA THR A 104 -29.26 -15.20 -17.78
C THR A 104 -29.01 -13.91 -17.02
N ARG A 105 -28.48 -12.89 -17.70
CA ARG A 105 -28.29 -11.55 -17.10
C ARG A 105 -29.67 -11.09 -16.63
N LYS A 106 -29.85 -10.92 -15.32
CA LYS A 106 -31.01 -10.22 -14.79
C LYS A 106 -31.08 -8.85 -15.46
N ALA A 107 -32.26 -8.43 -15.90
CA ALA A 107 -32.47 -7.12 -16.46
C ALA A 107 -31.82 -6.03 -15.59
N LYS A 108 -31.16 -5.05 -16.21
CA LYS A 108 -30.61 -3.90 -15.47
C LYS A 108 -31.76 -3.19 -14.78
N ARG A 109 -31.69 -3.07 -13.45
CA ARG A 109 -32.63 -2.24 -12.70
C ARG A 109 -32.57 -0.81 -13.24
N THR A 110 -33.73 -0.17 -13.33
CA THR A 110 -33.85 1.25 -13.68
C THR A 110 -33.29 2.11 -12.53
N LYS A 111 -33.00 3.38 -12.78
CA LYS A 111 -32.52 4.30 -11.74
C LYS A 111 -33.62 4.52 -10.68
N GLU A 112 -34.86 4.57 -11.11
CA GLU A 112 -36.05 4.71 -10.28
C GLU A 112 -36.17 3.53 -9.30
N GLU A 113 -36.01 2.30 -9.78
CA GLU A 113 -35.98 1.11 -8.93
C GLU A 113 -34.82 1.09 -7.91
N LEU A 114 -33.69 1.75 -8.24
CA LEU A 114 -32.54 1.82 -7.36
C LEU A 114 -32.69 2.83 -6.22
N THR A 115 -33.54 3.83 -6.39
CA THR A 115 -33.76 4.94 -5.44
C THR A 115 -35.16 4.95 -4.85
N GLU A 116 -35.93 3.88 -5.07
CA GLU A 116 -37.26 3.71 -4.49
C GLU A 116 -37.15 3.80 -2.95
N GLY A 117 -37.89 4.72 -2.35
CA GLY A 117 -37.87 4.97 -0.90
C GLY A 117 -36.93 6.07 -0.42
N LEU A 118 -36.15 6.71 -1.31
CA LEU A 118 -35.38 7.91 -0.98
C LEU A 118 -36.15 9.19 -1.27
N GLU A 119 -35.85 10.24 -0.49
CA GLU A 119 -36.38 11.60 -0.77
C GLU A 119 -35.74 12.15 -2.05
N HIS A 120 -36.59 12.62 -2.97
CA HIS A 120 -36.15 13.30 -4.20
C HIS A 120 -36.28 14.80 -4.03
N LYS A 121 -35.16 15.52 -4.09
CA LYS A 121 -35.13 16.99 -4.07
C LYS A 121 -35.00 17.53 -5.50
N LYS A 122 -36.03 18.25 -5.97
CA LYS A 122 -36.05 18.86 -7.30
C LYS A 122 -35.21 20.14 -7.27
N VAL A 123 -34.25 20.22 -8.19
CA VAL A 123 -33.45 21.41 -8.45
C VAL A 123 -33.71 21.86 -9.91
N VAL A 124 -34.20 23.06 -10.07
CA VAL A 124 -34.48 23.63 -11.40
C VAL A 124 -33.30 24.54 -11.78
N CYS A 125 -32.61 24.20 -12.85
CA CYS A 125 -31.55 25.04 -13.41
C CYS A 125 -32.19 26.08 -14.34
N GLU A 126 -32.04 27.35 -14.02
CA GLU A 126 -32.57 28.47 -14.77
C GLU A 126 -31.45 29.18 -15.56
N LEU A 127 -31.83 29.83 -16.67
CA LEU A 127 -30.91 30.70 -17.38
C LEU A 127 -30.62 31.94 -16.52
N PRO A 128 -29.36 32.41 -16.43
CA PRO A 128 -29.07 33.71 -15.85
C PRO A 128 -29.90 34.81 -16.52
N GLU A 129 -30.29 35.84 -15.79
CA GLU A 129 -31.15 36.94 -16.31
C GLU A 129 -30.60 37.54 -17.63
N GLN A 130 -29.27 37.68 -17.70
CA GLN A 130 -28.57 38.18 -18.88
C GLN A 130 -28.76 37.30 -20.14
N GLU A 131 -29.00 36.01 -19.95
CA GLU A 131 -29.17 35.01 -20.99
C GLU A 131 -30.64 34.74 -21.31
N GLN A 132 -31.58 35.32 -20.55
CA GLN A 132 -33.02 35.26 -20.83
C GLN A 132 -33.45 36.26 -21.92
N ILE A 133 -32.50 36.82 -22.66
CA ILE A 133 -32.74 37.72 -23.77
C ILE A 133 -32.63 36.94 -25.09
N CYS A 134 -33.62 37.09 -25.96
CA CYS A 134 -33.62 36.43 -27.25
C CYS A 134 -32.49 36.94 -28.15
N ALA A 135 -31.58 36.07 -28.58
CA ALA A 135 -30.46 36.43 -29.44
C ALA A 135 -30.88 36.90 -30.83
N LYS A 136 -32.15 36.64 -31.27
CA LYS A 136 -32.66 37.06 -32.56
C LYS A 136 -33.31 38.45 -32.57
N CYS A 137 -34.03 38.81 -31.50
CA CYS A 137 -34.81 40.03 -31.47
C CYS A 137 -34.60 40.92 -30.23
N GLY A 138 -33.75 40.52 -29.28
CA GLY A 138 -33.45 41.28 -28.06
C GLY A 138 -34.56 41.33 -26.99
N SER A 139 -35.70 40.66 -27.22
CA SER A 139 -36.82 40.64 -26.24
C SER A 139 -36.59 39.59 -25.14
N THR A 140 -37.15 39.82 -23.95
CA THR A 140 -37.10 38.86 -22.85
C THR A 140 -37.85 37.56 -23.17
N MET A 141 -37.25 36.44 -22.98
CA MET A 141 -37.85 35.11 -23.20
C MET A 141 -38.73 34.69 -22.01
N VAL A 142 -39.84 34.00 -22.31
CA VAL A 142 -40.74 33.44 -21.29
C VAL A 142 -40.44 31.98 -21.06
N ARG A 143 -40.41 31.56 -19.81
CA ARG A 143 -40.26 30.16 -19.44
C ARG A 143 -41.47 29.36 -19.87
N ILE A 144 -41.26 28.29 -20.65
CA ILE A 144 -42.34 27.46 -21.25
C ILE A 144 -42.42 26.07 -20.62
N GLY A 145 -41.42 25.65 -19.83
CA GLY A 145 -41.40 24.33 -19.19
C GLY A 145 -40.02 23.94 -18.66
N GLU A 146 -39.91 22.71 -18.27
CA GLU A 146 -38.66 22.11 -17.77
C GLU A 146 -38.53 20.69 -18.30
N LYS A 147 -37.31 20.27 -18.54
CA LYS A 147 -36.99 18.92 -19.02
C LYS A 147 -36.11 18.26 -17.98
N PHE A 148 -36.46 17.03 -17.59
CA PHE A 148 -35.61 16.20 -16.73
C PHE A 148 -34.24 15.97 -17.40
N VAL A 149 -33.15 16.22 -16.66
CA VAL A 149 -31.78 16.07 -17.14
C VAL A 149 -31.13 14.84 -16.53
N ARG A 150 -31.11 14.75 -15.20
CA ARG A 150 -30.48 13.64 -14.49
C ARG A 150 -30.84 13.63 -13.01
N SER A 151 -30.63 12.45 -12.37
CA SER A 151 -30.62 12.29 -10.92
C SER A 151 -29.20 12.10 -10.40
N GLU A 152 -28.88 12.67 -9.26
CA GLU A 152 -27.63 12.49 -8.54
C GLU A 152 -27.91 12.02 -7.11
N LEU A 153 -27.16 11.03 -6.63
CA LEU A 153 -27.21 10.56 -5.25
C LEU A 153 -26.28 11.44 -4.40
N VAL A 154 -26.83 12.13 -3.41
CA VAL A 154 -26.10 13.04 -2.52
C VAL A 154 -26.08 12.46 -1.13
N ILE A 155 -24.93 12.50 -0.46
CA ILE A 155 -24.76 12.15 0.95
C ILE A 155 -24.40 13.39 1.76
N VAL A 156 -25.15 13.62 2.83
CA VAL A 156 -24.71 14.46 3.95
C VAL A 156 -24.43 13.49 5.10
N PRO A 157 -23.42 13.67 5.95
CA PRO A 157 -23.17 12.75 7.04
C PRO A 157 -24.46 12.37 7.79
N ALA A 158 -24.76 11.07 7.84
CA ALA A 158 -26.01 10.48 8.34
C ALA A 158 -27.29 10.74 7.53
N GLN A 159 -27.22 11.36 6.34
CA GLN A 159 -28.38 11.54 5.47
C GLN A 159 -28.04 11.16 4.02
N VAL A 160 -28.91 10.38 3.40
CA VAL A 160 -28.82 10.00 1.98
C VAL A 160 -30.09 10.47 1.27
N TYR A 161 -29.93 11.23 0.19
CA TYR A 161 -31.04 11.69 -0.62
C TYR A 161 -30.65 11.76 -2.08
N VAL A 162 -31.66 11.81 -2.96
CA VAL A 162 -31.45 11.95 -4.42
C VAL A 162 -31.72 13.40 -4.83
N VAL A 163 -30.87 13.94 -5.69
CA VAL A 163 -31.09 15.24 -6.33
C VAL A 163 -31.45 15.01 -7.80
N ASP A 164 -32.64 15.42 -8.17
CA ASP A 164 -33.13 15.37 -9.55
C ASP A 164 -32.98 16.74 -10.20
N TYR A 165 -32.20 16.80 -11.28
CA TYR A 165 -31.97 18.03 -12.04
C TYR A 165 -32.96 18.15 -13.19
N TYR A 166 -33.65 19.31 -13.26
CA TYR A 166 -34.53 19.67 -14.33
C TYR A 166 -34.02 20.93 -14.99
N ALA A 167 -34.00 20.97 -16.32
CA ALA A 167 -33.61 22.16 -17.11
C ALA A 167 -34.84 22.88 -17.57
N ALA A 168 -35.01 24.16 -17.20
CA ALA A 168 -36.11 25.00 -17.67
C ALA A 168 -35.91 25.31 -19.13
N SER A 169 -37.01 25.28 -19.87
CA SER A 169 -37.07 25.67 -21.29
C SER A 169 -37.79 27.02 -21.43
N TYR A 170 -37.18 27.91 -22.19
CA TYR A 170 -37.67 29.27 -22.42
C TYR A 170 -38.01 29.43 -23.89
N LYS A 171 -39.09 30.14 -24.18
CA LYS A 171 -39.57 30.43 -25.52
C LYS A 171 -39.66 31.94 -25.73
N CYS A 172 -39.25 32.43 -26.90
CA CYS A 172 -39.45 33.81 -27.27
C CYS A 172 -40.83 34.02 -27.92
N ALA A 173 -41.77 34.60 -27.14
CA ALA A 173 -43.10 34.89 -27.64
C ALA A 173 -43.11 35.93 -28.76
N HIS A 174 -42.15 36.85 -28.76
CA HIS A 174 -42.05 37.89 -29.82
C HIS A 174 -41.66 37.30 -31.19
N CYS A 175 -40.65 36.42 -31.22
CA CYS A 175 -40.28 35.74 -32.47
C CYS A 175 -41.45 34.89 -33.01
N GLU A 176 -42.16 34.18 -32.16
CA GLU A 176 -43.29 33.35 -32.54
C GLU A 176 -44.46 34.20 -33.13
N ALA A 177 -44.76 35.34 -32.50
CA ALA A 177 -45.81 36.23 -32.96
C ALA A 177 -45.48 36.91 -34.31
N GLN A 178 -44.19 37.23 -34.56
CA GLN A 178 -43.80 37.95 -35.81
C GLN A 178 -43.48 37.02 -36.96
N THR A 179 -42.82 35.87 -36.72
CA THR A 179 -42.31 34.99 -37.78
C THR A 179 -43.03 33.66 -37.89
N GLY A 180 -43.89 33.33 -36.91
CA GLY A 180 -44.50 32.00 -36.77
C GLY A 180 -43.51 30.92 -36.31
N GLU A 181 -42.20 31.24 -36.15
CA GLU A 181 -41.16 30.32 -35.71
C GLU A 181 -40.87 30.50 -34.24
N SER A 182 -40.91 29.40 -33.47
CA SER A 182 -40.58 29.41 -32.05
C SER A 182 -39.07 29.35 -31.84
N TYR A 183 -38.48 30.37 -31.23
CA TYR A 183 -37.11 30.30 -30.70
C TYR A 183 -37.14 29.78 -29.27
N ILE A 184 -36.62 28.53 -29.07
CA ILE A 184 -36.60 27.86 -27.78
C ILE A 184 -35.14 27.72 -27.30
N ARG A 185 -34.88 28.07 -26.05
CA ARG A 185 -33.60 27.84 -25.39
C ARG A 185 -33.85 27.07 -24.08
N GLN A 186 -33.00 26.09 -23.82
CA GLN A 186 -33.04 25.30 -22.57
C GLN A 186 -31.87 25.68 -21.67
N ALA A 187 -32.13 25.81 -20.37
CA ALA A 187 -31.08 26.01 -19.38
C ALA A 187 -30.14 24.80 -19.34
N GLU A 188 -28.88 25.04 -19.06
CA GLU A 188 -27.90 23.97 -18.91
C GLU A 188 -27.85 23.51 -17.45
N ALA A 189 -27.87 22.19 -17.24
CA ALA A 189 -27.64 21.62 -15.93
C ALA A 189 -26.14 21.52 -15.68
N PRO A 190 -25.67 21.62 -14.39
CA PRO A 190 -24.27 21.45 -14.04
C PRO A 190 -23.70 20.15 -14.59
N VAL A 191 -22.44 20.18 -15.05
CA VAL A 191 -21.78 19.00 -15.62
C VAL A 191 -21.66 17.92 -14.56
N PRO A 192 -22.15 16.68 -14.81
CA PRO A 192 -22.02 15.61 -13.83
C PRO A 192 -20.57 15.20 -13.65
N VAL A 193 -20.17 14.88 -12.43
CA VAL A 193 -18.83 14.37 -12.07
C VAL A 193 -18.49 13.13 -12.93
N MET A 194 -19.48 12.27 -13.14
CA MET A 194 -19.34 11.10 -14.01
C MET A 194 -20.54 10.98 -14.94
N LYS A 195 -20.29 11.06 -16.24
CA LYS A 195 -21.34 10.87 -17.26
C LYS A 195 -22.00 9.50 -17.09
N LYS A 196 -23.35 9.46 -17.23
CA LYS A 196 -24.18 8.25 -17.12
C LYS A 196 -24.09 7.55 -15.75
N SER A 197 -23.88 8.30 -14.69
CA SER A 197 -23.79 7.82 -13.31
C SER A 197 -24.68 8.65 -12.40
N MET A 198 -25.10 8.06 -11.28
CA MET A 198 -25.80 8.76 -10.18
C MET A 198 -24.81 9.31 -9.14
N ALA A 199 -23.50 9.22 -9.40
CA ALA A 199 -22.46 9.64 -8.49
C ALA A 199 -22.43 11.18 -8.35
N ALA A 200 -22.84 11.69 -7.21
CA ALA A 200 -22.52 13.05 -6.78
C ALA A 200 -21.07 13.12 -6.27
N PRO A 201 -20.41 14.30 -6.29
CA PRO A 201 -19.07 14.48 -5.71
C PRO A 201 -18.94 13.98 -4.28
N SER A 202 -19.94 14.29 -3.45
CA SER A 202 -20.01 13.87 -2.03
C SER A 202 -20.05 12.34 -1.87
N THR A 203 -20.83 11.65 -2.70
CA THR A 203 -20.96 10.20 -2.65
C THR A 203 -19.65 9.50 -3.06
N VAL A 204 -18.99 10.00 -4.12
CA VAL A 204 -17.68 9.46 -4.54
C VAL A 204 -16.63 9.70 -3.45
N ALA A 205 -16.58 10.90 -2.88
CA ALA A 205 -15.67 11.23 -1.79
C ALA A 205 -15.89 10.34 -0.57
N TYR A 206 -17.15 10.09 -0.18
CA TYR A 206 -17.49 9.20 0.92
C TYR A 206 -17.02 7.77 0.67
N VAL A 207 -17.30 7.20 -0.51
CA VAL A 207 -16.85 5.84 -0.88
C VAL A 207 -15.33 5.73 -0.83
N MET A 208 -14.62 6.76 -1.28
CA MET A 208 -13.15 6.79 -1.26
C MET A 208 -12.60 6.93 0.16
N GLN A 209 -13.18 7.81 0.98
CA GLN A 209 -12.80 8.01 2.37
C GLN A 209 -12.98 6.72 3.16
N GLU A 210 -14.15 6.08 3.05
CA GLU A 210 -14.42 4.81 3.70
C GLU A 210 -13.41 3.72 3.29
N LYS A 211 -13.12 3.63 1.99
CA LYS A 211 -12.20 2.61 1.47
C LYS A 211 -10.74 2.84 1.89
N PHE A 212 -10.22 4.06 1.74
CA PHE A 212 -8.79 4.32 1.83
C PHE A 212 -8.36 4.90 3.18
N GLN A 213 -9.23 5.64 3.85
CA GLN A 213 -8.93 6.23 5.15
C GLN A 213 -9.45 5.35 6.31
N ASN A 214 -10.70 4.88 6.19
CA ASN A 214 -11.35 4.09 7.24
C ASN A 214 -11.17 2.58 7.05
N GLY A 215 -10.52 2.13 5.96
CA GLY A 215 -10.25 0.72 5.70
C GLY A 215 -11.47 -0.14 5.42
N VAL A 216 -12.63 0.47 5.13
CA VAL A 216 -13.87 -0.27 4.88
C VAL A 216 -13.92 -0.78 3.44
N PRO A 217 -13.82 -2.10 3.21
CA PRO A 217 -13.83 -2.65 1.86
C PRO A 217 -15.21 -2.46 1.20
N LEU A 218 -15.22 -2.40 -0.14
CA LEU A 218 -16.43 -2.09 -0.91
C LEU A 218 -17.59 -3.05 -0.66
N TYR A 219 -17.34 -4.30 -0.31
CA TYR A 219 -18.41 -5.26 0.00
C TYR A 219 -19.11 -4.93 1.32
N ARG A 220 -18.40 -4.37 2.33
CA ARG A 220 -19.01 -3.87 3.56
C ARG A 220 -19.77 -2.56 3.31
N GLN A 221 -19.25 -1.70 2.46
CA GLN A 221 -19.96 -0.49 2.02
C GLN A 221 -21.25 -0.85 1.26
N GLU A 222 -21.27 -1.91 0.45
CA GLU A 222 -22.49 -2.41 -0.23
C GLU A 222 -23.60 -2.75 0.79
N ALA A 223 -23.22 -3.42 1.90
CA ALA A 223 -24.16 -3.71 2.98
C ALA A 223 -24.65 -2.44 3.70
N TYR A 224 -23.76 -1.47 3.94
CA TYR A 224 -24.13 -0.18 4.50
C TYR A 224 -25.14 0.57 3.62
N TRP A 225 -24.86 0.71 2.31
CA TRP A 225 -25.76 1.37 1.38
C TRP A 225 -27.14 0.69 1.30
N LYS A 226 -27.14 -0.64 1.31
CA LYS A 226 -28.40 -1.39 1.38
C LYS A 226 -29.21 -1.08 2.64
N GLY A 227 -28.54 -0.92 3.78
CA GLY A 227 -29.16 -0.47 5.04
C GLY A 227 -29.73 0.94 4.97
N GLN A 228 -29.18 1.81 4.10
CA GLN A 228 -29.68 3.16 3.80
C GLN A 228 -30.78 3.18 2.73
N GLY A 229 -31.25 2.01 2.25
CA GLY A 229 -32.28 1.91 1.23
C GLY A 229 -31.78 2.00 -0.21
N VAL A 230 -30.46 1.95 -0.44
CA VAL A 230 -29.85 2.06 -1.77
C VAL A 230 -29.13 0.77 -2.16
N ASP A 231 -29.55 0.13 -3.26
CA ASP A 231 -28.85 -1.05 -3.82
C ASP A 231 -27.61 -0.61 -4.63
N LEU A 232 -26.63 -0.02 -3.94
CA LEU A 232 -25.38 0.42 -4.53
C LEU A 232 -24.35 -0.71 -4.49
N ARG A 233 -24.12 -1.34 -5.64
CA ARG A 233 -23.26 -2.51 -5.74
C ARG A 233 -21.76 -2.14 -5.71
N ARG A 234 -20.95 -3.01 -5.10
CA ARG A 234 -19.49 -2.86 -5.05
C ARG A 234 -18.83 -2.61 -6.41
N ASN A 235 -19.33 -3.22 -7.50
CA ASN A 235 -18.81 -3.00 -8.85
C ASN A 235 -19.04 -1.54 -9.32
N THR A 236 -20.17 -0.93 -8.95
CA THR A 236 -20.46 0.47 -9.26
C THR A 236 -19.51 1.39 -8.50
N MET A 237 -19.34 1.16 -7.21
CA MET A 237 -18.39 1.90 -6.36
C MET A 237 -16.94 1.73 -6.85
N ALA A 238 -16.53 0.51 -7.20
CA ALA A 238 -15.21 0.25 -7.79
C ALA A 238 -14.98 1.06 -9.06
N ASN A 239 -15.97 1.10 -9.97
CA ASN A 239 -15.89 1.91 -11.19
C ASN A 239 -15.81 3.41 -10.89
N TRP A 240 -16.48 3.91 -9.86
CA TRP A 240 -16.37 5.30 -9.43
C TRP A 240 -14.94 5.61 -8.96
N VAL A 241 -14.38 4.77 -8.09
CA VAL A 241 -13.01 4.92 -7.60
C VAL A 241 -12.00 4.90 -8.76
N ILE A 242 -12.09 3.91 -9.66
CA ILE A 242 -11.19 3.79 -10.82
C ILE A 242 -11.28 5.01 -11.74
N ARG A 243 -12.51 5.48 -12.04
CA ARG A 243 -12.70 6.65 -12.91
C ARG A 243 -12.24 7.96 -12.27
N SER A 244 -12.39 8.11 -10.95
CA SER A 244 -11.94 9.29 -10.22
C SER A 244 -10.41 9.40 -10.10
N ALA A 245 -9.67 8.30 -10.21
CA ALA A 245 -8.21 8.30 -10.16
C ALA A 245 -7.56 9.31 -11.12
N ARG A 246 -8.20 9.55 -12.29
CA ARG A 246 -7.74 10.54 -13.28
C ARG A 246 -7.72 11.98 -12.75
N TRP A 247 -8.64 12.32 -11.84
CA TRP A 247 -8.72 13.68 -11.27
C TRP A 247 -7.55 13.97 -10.35
N PHE A 248 -6.99 12.92 -9.72
CA PHE A 248 -5.87 13.02 -8.79
C PHE A 248 -4.50 12.97 -9.48
N LYS A 249 -4.45 12.64 -10.78
CA LYS A 249 -3.18 12.57 -11.50
C LYS A 249 -2.35 13.85 -11.41
N PRO A 250 -2.89 15.07 -11.60
CA PRO A 250 -2.13 16.31 -11.45
C PRO A 250 -1.59 16.50 -10.02
N LEU A 251 -2.38 16.13 -9.01
CA LEU A 251 -1.96 16.17 -7.61
C LEU A 251 -0.85 15.15 -7.34
N TYR A 252 -0.99 13.93 -7.84
CA TYR A 252 0.03 12.88 -7.73
C TYR A 252 1.37 13.33 -8.33
N GLU A 253 1.34 13.92 -9.54
CA GLU A 253 2.54 14.44 -10.19
C GLU A 253 3.17 15.62 -9.42
N GLN A 254 2.35 16.45 -8.79
CA GLN A 254 2.85 17.53 -7.94
C GLN A 254 3.50 16.96 -6.67
N LEU A 255 2.85 15.99 -6.00
CA LEU A 255 3.43 15.31 -4.84
C LEU A 255 4.72 14.59 -5.18
N ARG A 256 4.81 13.97 -6.38
CA ARG A 256 6.05 13.37 -6.86
C ARG A 256 7.16 14.41 -7.03
N ARG A 257 6.86 15.57 -7.61
CA ARG A 257 7.83 16.68 -7.72
C ARG A 257 8.32 17.15 -6.35
N GLU A 258 7.43 17.26 -5.39
CA GLU A 258 7.81 17.64 -4.02
C GLU A 258 8.64 16.54 -3.33
N LEU A 259 8.32 15.27 -3.57
CA LEU A 259 9.10 14.13 -3.07
C LEU A 259 10.54 14.16 -3.62
N LEU A 260 10.72 14.43 -4.92
CA LEU A 260 12.04 14.49 -5.57
C LEU A 260 12.89 15.71 -5.17
N ARG A 261 12.32 16.68 -4.44
CA ARG A 261 13.05 17.83 -3.86
C ARG A 261 13.57 17.56 -2.45
N GLN A 262 13.22 16.42 -1.87
CA GLN A 262 13.67 16.08 -0.52
C GLN A 262 15.12 15.56 -0.56
N ASP A 263 15.84 15.66 0.54
CA ASP A 263 17.20 15.11 0.66
C ASP A 263 17.20 13.59 0.76
N ILE A 264 16.15 13.02 1.38
CA ILE A 264 16.03 11.58 1.64
C ILE A 264 14.67 11.06 1.15
N VAL A 265 14.70 10.01 0.34
CA VAL A 265 13.51 9.25 -0.07
C VAL A 265 13.65 7.80 0.40
N ASN A 266 12.67 7.35 1.16
CA ASN A 266 12.55 5.95 1.59
C ASN A 266 11.76 5.17 0.53
N VAL A 267 12.29 4.02 0.13
CA VAL A 267 11.64 3.16 -0.86
C VAL A 267 11.55 1.75 -0.32
N ASP A 268 10.37 1.16 -0.47
CA ASP A 268 10.08 -0.23 -0.10
C ASP A 268 9.04 -0.80 -1.04
N GLU A 269 8.90 -2.12 -1.10
CA GLU A 269 7.84 -2.79 -1.87
C GLU A 269 7.22 -3.93 -1.08
N THR A 270 5.91 -4.09 -1.26
CA THR A 270 5.16 -5.20 -0.67
C THR A 270 4.43 -5.99 -1.74
N ARG A 271 4.26 -7.28 -1.49
CA ARG A 271 3.53 -8.18 -2.39
C ARG A 271 2.04 -7.89 -2.31
N VAL A 272 1.39 -7.86 -3.47
CA VAL A 272 -0.05 -7.65 -3.61
C VAL A 272 -0.62 -8.76 -4.50
N HIS A 273 -1.67 -9.39 -4.02
CA HIS A 273 -2.38 -10.41 -4.79
C HIS A 273 -3.44 -9.77 -5.67
N VAL A 274 -3.32 -9.89 -6.98
CA VAL A 274 -4.27 -9.39 -7.98
C VAL A 274 -4.90 -10.55 -8.72
N LEU A 275 -6.17 -10.85 -8.38
CA LEU A 275 -6.87 -12.04 -8.87
C LEU A 275 -7.14 -12.06 -10.39
N LYS A 276 -7.26 -10.89 -11.01
CA LYS A 276 -7.59 -10.74 -12.44
C LYS A 276 -6.66 -9.72 -13.07
N GLU A 277 -5.48 -10.16 -13.40
CA GLU A 277 -4.47 -9.39 -14.11
C GLU A 277 -4.31 -9.96 -15.51
N ASP A 278 -4.38 -9.08 -16.53
CA ASP A 278 -4.32 -9.53 -17.93
C ASP A 278 -2.99 -10.21 -18.23
N GLY A 279 -3.06 -11.43 -18.78
CA GLY A 279 -1.88 -12.20 -19.18
C GLY A 279 -1.12 -12.86 -18.03
N ARG A 280 -1.68 -12.89 -16.80
CA ARG A 280 -1.04 -13.53 -15.64
C ARG A 280 -1.98 -14.51 -14.93
N GLU A 281 -1.40 -15.53 -14.32
CA GLU A 281 -2.13 -16.46 -13.46
C GLU A 281 -2.46 -15.80 -12.10
N SER A 282 -3.59 -16.16 -11.51
CA SER A 282 -4.04 -15.66 -10.22
C SER A 282 -3.11 -16.00 -9.05
N SER A 283 -2.25 -17.00 -9.21
CA SER A 283 -1.22 -17.40 -8.24
C SER A 283 -0.01 -16.46 -8.19
N GLN A 284 0.19 -15.64 -9.23
CA GLN A 284 1.34 -14.74 -9.32
C GLN A 284 1.11 -13.49 -8.49
N MET A 285 2.11 -13.16 -7.66
CA MET A 285 2.09 -11.94 -6.84
C MET A 285 2.63 -10.74 -7.62
N SER A 286 1.91 -9.64 -7.57
CA SER A 286 2.34 -8.33 -8.04
C SER A 286 2.97 -7.53 -6.89
N GLN A 287 3.44 -6.32 -7.14
CA GLN A 287 4.12 -5.49 -6.16
C GLN A 287 3.43 -4.13 -6.03
N MET A 288 3.33 -3.65 -4.81
CA MET A 288 3.00 -2.27 -4.50
C MET A 288 4.27 -1.60 -3.96
N TRP A 289 4.81 -0.68 -4.72
CA TRP A 289 5.95 0.12 -4.34
C TRP A 289 5.47 1.33 -3.55
N VAL A 290 6.21 1.70 -2.51
CA VAL A 290 5.99 2.92 -1.74
C VAL A 290 7.23 3.79 -1.80
N PHE A 291 7.02 5.08 -2.06
CA PHE A 291 8.05 6.12 -2.07
C PHE A 291 7.61 7.17 -1.07
N CYS A 292 8.39 7.40 -0.03
CA CYS A 292 7.97 8.35 1.00
C CYS A 292 9.12 9.22 1.51
N SER A 293 8.75 10.40 1.99
CA SER A 293 9.61 11.27 2.78
C SER A 293 8.96 11.52 4.13
N ALA A 294 9.71 11.22 5.20
CA ALA A 294 9.25 11.47 6.57
C ALA A 294 9.15 12.96 6.88
N GLU A 295 10.02 13.80 6.30
CA GLU A 295 10.07 15.24 6.54
C GLU A 295 8.79 15.94 6.09
N LYS A 296 8.35 15.71 4.85
CA LYS A 296 7.13 16.32 4.28
C LYS A 296 5.88 15.46 4.46
N LYS A 297 6.00 14.27 5.09
CA LYS A 297 4.90 13.32 5.26
C LYS A 297 4.21 12.96 3.93
N ILE A 298 5.01 12.85 2.87
CA ILE A 298 4.53 12.43 1.55
C ILE A 298 4.72 10.91 1.44
N ALA A 299 3.69 10.21 0.98
CA ALA A 299 3.76 8.80 0.61
C ALA A 299 3.07 8.60 -0.74
N LEU A 300 3.81 8.05 -1.71
CA LEU A 300 3.32 7.73 -3.04
C LEU A 300 3.38 6.23 -3.27
N TYR A 301 2.31 5.68 -3.80
CA TYR A 301 2.21 4.26 -4.11
C TYR A 301 2.24 4.05 -5.62
N GLN A 302 3.02 3.07 -6.07
CA GLN A 302 3.11 2.67 -7.46
C GLN A 302 2.91 1.16 -7.58
N TYR A 303 1.86 0.76 -8.28
CA TYR A 303 1.62 -0.63 -8.62
C TYR A 303 2.56 -1.08 -9.74
N SER A 304 3.06 -2.32 -9.64
CA SER A 304 3.78 -3.00 -10.72
C SER A 304 3.50 -4.50 -10.70
N PRO A 305 3.32 -5.14 -11.87
CA PRO A 305 3.20 -6.59 -11.95
C PRO A 305 4.50 -7.32 -11.62
N SER A 306 5.63 -6.63 -11.58
CA SER A 306 6.93 -7.23 -11.31
C SER A 306 7.71 -6.48 -10.23
N ARG A 307 8.66 -7.15 -9.60
CA ARG A 307 9.62 -6.56 -8.64
C ARG A 307 10.82 -5.93 -9.36
N SER A 308 10.67 -5.46 -10.59
CA SER A 308 11.78 -4.86 -11.34
C SER A 308 12.19 -3.50 -10.77
N GLY A 309 13.49 -3.29 -10.55
CA GLY A 309 14.06 -2.01 -10.14
C GLY A 309 13.79 -0.86 -11.12
N ARG A 310 13.34 -1.17 -12.34
CA ARG A 310 12.91 -0.15 -13.32
C ARG A 310 11.84 0.76 -12.76
N VAL A 311 10.93 0.23 -11.91
CA VAL A 311 9.87 1.02 -11.26
C VAL A 311 10.49 2.11 -10.37
N ALA A 312 11.48 1.75 -9.55
CA ALA A 312 12.20 2.71 -8.73
C ALA A 312 12.96 3.73 -9.58
N LYS A 313 13.62 3.28 -10.66
CA LYS A 313 14.34 4.16 -11.60
C LYS A 313 13.42 5.18 -12.28
N GLU A 314 12.24 4.76 -12.73
CA GLU A 314 11.24 5.64 -13.34
C GLU A 314 10.65 6.65 -12.32
N MET A 315 10.33 6.19 -11.11
CA MET A 315 9.77 7.05 -10.06
C MET A 315 10.77 8.08 -9.53
N LEU A 316 12.05 7.69 -9.40
CA LEU A 316 13.13 8.55 -8.90
C LEU A 316 13.89 9.24 -10.01
N GLN A 317 13.41 9.26 -11.24
CA GLN A 317 14.04 9.96 -12.34
C GLN A 317 14.24 11.45 -12.01
N GLY A 318 15.50 11.90 -12.03
CA GLY A 318 15.90 13.28 -11.68
C GLY A 318 16.20 13.49 -10.19
N PHE A 319 16.09 12.45 -9.36
CA PHE A 319 16.51 12.49 -7.97
C PHE A 319 18.01 12.14 -7.82
N SER A 320 18.72 12.87 -6.94
CA SER A 320 20.15 12.68 -6.67
C SER A 320 20.53 12.66 -5.19
N GLY A 321 19.52 12.60 -4.30
CA GLY A 321 19.72 12.57 -2.85
C GLY A 321 19.99 11.16 -2.30
N TYR A 322 19.67 10.96 -1.03
CA TYR A 322 19.80 9.68 -0.34
C TYR A 322 18.55 8.81 -0.55
N THR A 323 18.74 7.55 -0.95
CA THR A 323 17.66 6.58 -1.06
C THR A 323 17.84 5.49 -0.03
N GLN A 324 16.92 5.41 0.94
CA GLN A 324 16.92 4.39 1.98
C GLN A 324 16.07 3.20 1.58
N THR A 325 16.68 2.00 1.52
CA THR A 325 16.04 0.74 1.08
C THR A 325 16.39 -0.44 1.97
N ASP A 326 15.79 -1.60 1.73
CA ASP A 326 16.07 -2.87 2.43
C ASP A 326 17.35 -3.59 1.95
N GLY A 327 18.03 -3.05 0.93
CA GLY A 327 19.21 -3.69 0.32
C GLY A 327 18.87 -4.73 -0.76
N TYR A 328 17.64 -4.73 -1.28
CA TYR A 328 17.28 -5.53 -2.45
C TYR A 328 18.11 -5.10 -3.68
N SER A 329 18.70 -6.07 -4.40
CA SER A 329 19.58 -5.80 -5.55
C SER A 329 18.91 -5.04 -6.71
N GLY A 330 17.57 -5.07 -6.80
CA GLY A 330 16.82 -4.30 -7.78
C GLY A 330 17.04 -2.78 -7.69
N TYR A 331 17.45 -2.26 -6.53
CA TYR A 331 17.77 -0.85 -6.35
C TYR A 331 19.14 -0.45 -6.92
N ASN A 332 20.03 -1.41 -7.22
CA ASN A 332 21.35 -1.14 -7.79
C ASN A 332 21.31 -0.44 -9.16
N CYS A 333 20.11 -0.38 -9.80
CA CYS A 333 19.92 0.39 -11.04
C CYS A 333 19.77 1.90 -10.85
N LEU A 334 19.78 2.38 -9.61
CA LEU A 334 19.70 3.81 -9.25
C LEU A 334 21.11 4.41 -9.19
N ASP A 335 21.67 4.76 -10.33
CA ASP A 335 23.07 5.20 -10.45
C ASP A 335 23.29 6.63 -9.92
N SER A 336 22.23 7.46 -9.83
CA SER A 336 22.31 8.89 -9.47
C SER A 336 22.08 9.18 -8.00
N VAL A 337 21.86 8.16 -7.16
CA VAL A 337 21.49 8.33 -5.74
C VAL A 337 22.55 7.78 -4.80
N THR A 338 22.60 8.28 -3.58
CA THR A 338 23.39 7.67 -2.50
C THR A 338 22.55 6.63 -1.77
N HIS A 339 22.94 5.36 -1.86
CA HIS A 339 22.23 4.25 -1.22
C HIS A 339 22.47 4.21 0.28
N VAL A 340 21.40 4.11 1.05
CA VAL A 340 21.42 3.97 2.52
C VAL A 340 20.59 2.76 2.93
N GLY A 341 21.16 1.92 3.80
CA GLY A 341 20.46 0.75 4.33
C GLY A 341 19.43 1.13 5.40
N CYS A 342 18.29 0.47 5.37
CA CYS A 342 17.24 0.66 6.37
C CYS A 342 17.56 -0.10 7.67
N TRP A 343 17.74 0.63 8.78
CA TRP A 343 18.00 0.04 10.10
C TRP A 343 16.86 -0.84 10.60
N ALA A 344 15.61 -0.55 10.23
CA ALA A 344 14.47 -1.41 10.59
C ALA A 344 14.60 -2.80 9.96
N HIS A 345 15.02 -2.86 8.69
CA HIS A 345 15.28 -4.14 8.02
C HIS A 345 16.52 -4.85 8.59
N ALA A 346 17.59 -4.13 8.89
CA ALA A 346 18.75 -4.70 9.58
C ALA A 346 18.35 -5.27 10.96
N ARG A 347 17.64 -4.49 11.78
CA ARG A 347 17.14 -4.94 13.08
C ARG A 347 16.25 -6.19 12.96
N ARG A 348 15.40 -6.27 11.94
CA ARG A 348 14.53 -7.43 11.71
C ARG A 348 15.34 -8.72 11.59
N LYS A 349 16.50 -8.68 10.92
CA LYS A 349 17.40 -9.84 10.79
C LYS A 349 17.91 -10.35 12.14
N TRP A 350 18.15 -9.45 13.09
CA TRP A 350 18.52 -9.82 14.45
C TRP A 350 17.33 -10.41 15.22
N VAL A 351 16.14 -9.79 15.08
CA VAL A 351 14.91 -10.24 15.75
C VAL A 351 14.41 -11.58 15.18
N GLU A 352 14.75 -11.94 13.94
CA GLU A 352 14.48 -13.28 13.39
C GLU A 352 15.08 -14.41 14.24
N CYS A 353 16.15 -14.13 15.01
CA CYS A 353 16.78 -15.07 15.94
C CYS A 353 16.17 -15.07 17.37
N PHE A 354 15.04 -14.39 17.59
CA PHE A 354 14.35 -14.40 18.88
C PHE A 354 13.32 -15.53 18.93
N VAL A 355 13.20 -16.16 20.11
CA VAL A 355 12.12 -17.10 20.44
C VAL A 355 11.43 -16.55 21.68
N ASP A 356 10.10 -16.52 21.68
CA ASP A 356 9.27 -15.98 22.78
C ASP A 356 9.70 -14.57 23.23
N GLY A 357 10.07 -13.72 22.26
CA GLY A 357 10.47 -12.33 22.50
C GLY A 357 11.87 -12.15 23.08
N LYS A 358 12.67 -13.21 23.19
CA LYS A 358 14.04 -13.18 23.69
C LYS A 358 15.03 -13.70 22.65
N PRO A 359 16.26 -13.15 22.57
CA PRO A 359 17.29 -13.69 21.69
C PRO A 359 17.63 -15.14 22.09
N VAL A 360 17.92 -15.96 21.09
CA VAL A 360 18.36 -17.34 21.33
C VAL A 360 19.72 -17.31 22.00
N GLN A 361 19.85 -18.06 23.12
CA GLN A 361 21.08 -18.16 23.85
C GLN A 361 22.24 -18.65 22.96
N GLY A 362 23.39 -18.02 23.06
CA GLY A 362 24.58 -18.32 22.25
C GLY A 362 24.47 -17.81 20.81
N SER A 363 23.45 -17.01 20.44
CA SER A 363 23.35 -16.36 19.14
C SER A 363 24.07 -15.00 19.14
N ARG A 364 24.46 -14.54 17.94
CA ARG A 364 24.98 -13.18 17.80
C ARG A 364 23.95 -12.11 18.15
N SER A 365 22.68 -12.44 18.05
CA SER A 365 21.58 -11.56 18.46
C SER A 365 21.55 -11.33 19.97
N GLU A 366 21.95 -12.32 20.78
CA GLU A 366 22.08 -12.16 22.24
C GLU A 366 23.18 -11.13 22.61
N ALA A 367 24.27 -11.11 21.84
CA ALA A 367 25.35 -10.14 22.06
C ALA A 367 25.00 -8.71 21.53
N ALA A 368 23.97 -8.57 20.68
CA ALA A 368 23.57 -7.32 20.06
C ALA A 368 22.44 -6.60 20.81
N PHE A 369 21.74 -7.29 21.71
CA PHE A 369 20.61 -6.80 22.52
C PHE A 369 20.87 -6.98 24.00
#